data_9b67e0d337aa6be464b643e3b10d2ae9
#
_entry.id   9b67e0d337aa6be464b643e3b10d2ae9
#
_cell.length_a   1.000
_cell.length_b   1.000
_cell.length_c   1.000
_cell.angle_alpha   90.00
_cell.angle_beta   90.00
_cell.angle_gamma   90.00
#
_symmetry.space_group_name_H-M   'P 1'
#
loop_
_entity.id
_entity.type
_entity.pdbx_description
1 polymer ?
#
loop_
_entity_poly.entity_id
_entity_poly.type
_entity_poly.pdbx_seq_one_letter_code
_entity_poly.pdbx_strand_id
1 'polypeptide(L)'
;MSKHSVAHYQRLNGRRAFASHGHHRGHHHGRRWTRVFLILFLVLLVGAGLSGGYLYMAPAGRPSTDTTYIFVSPGSSYQELHAQLQKKLWLRFPRIFDHLATWKGLNAPQHPLRSGRYAVPRDYTMLEVIDLLQHGEQTPLTLTPLALRTNKELVDFFAQHLWVKADSIQALLQDSDLMRSYGATSVNFYAQAIRQPMTLAWDAPAKTLLDSIHSGYLRFWQGKRTEEASRLGLSPLEVTTLASIVESESSKPEEYRRIAGLYLNRLKKDIRLQSDPTVKYAVGDFSLKRIRGEHLRVVSPYNTYLVKGLPPSPIVLPRTGTIDSVLTAEHHDFLYMCAKEDLSGYHNFASTFAEHLANANRYQQVLNQRGIQ
;
A
#
# COMPACT_ATOMS: atom_id res chain seq x y z
N MET A 1 -36.13 -74.41 78.12
CA MET A 1 -37.33 -74.37 78.99
C MET A 1 -38.47 -73.85 78.17
N SER A 2 -39.31 -74.74 77.92
CA SER A 2 -40.74 -74.87 78.26
C SER A 2 -41.58 -73.96 77.30
N LYS A 3 -42.32 -74.51 76.50
CA LYS A 3 -43.52 -75.39 76.49
C LYS A 3 -44.72 -74.66 75.96
N HIS A 4 -45.29 -75.27 74.97
CA HIS A 4 -46.70 -75.59 74.80
C HIS A 4 -47.65 -74.46 74.39
N SER A 5 -48.66 -74.65 73.62
CA SER A 5 -49.41 -75.84 73.12
C SER A 5 -50.63 -75.30 72.34
N VAL A 6 -50.93 -75.91 71.24
CA VAL A 6 -52.15 -76.58 70.84
C VAL A 6 -53.44 -75.75 70.62
N ALA A 7 -53.90 -75.75 69.43
CA ALA A 7 -55.01 -76.51 68.78
C ALA A 7 -56.39 -75.78 68.85
N HIS A 8 -57.07 -75.78 67.91
CA HIS A 8 -58.14 -76.59 67.32
C HIS A 8 -59.41 -75.77 66.91
N TYR A 9 -59.96 -76.17 65.91
CA TYR A 9 -61.32 -76.41 65.39
C TYR A 9 -61.94 -75.32 64.46
N GLN A 10 -62.01 -75.69 63.25
CA GLN A 10 -63.14 -76.26 62.46
C GLN A 10 -64.29 -75.31 62.04
N ARG A 11 -64.47 -75.30 60.79
CA ARG A 11 -65.68 -75.48 59.90
C ARG A 11 -66.64 -74.29 59.80
N LEU A 12 -67.00 -73.89 58.65
CA LEU A 12 -67.94 -74.35 57.63
C LEU A 12 -68.38 -73.11 56.74
N ASN A 13 -68.38 -73.33 55.51
CA ASN A 13 -69.40 -72.98 54.53
C ASN A 13 -69.77 -71.49 54.24
N GLY A 14 -69.64 -71.12 53.02
CA GLY A 14 -70.48 -70.10 52.41
C GLY A 14 -69.99 -69.56 51.12
N ARG A 15 -70.38 -70.18 50.03
CA ARG A 15 -70.29 -69.70 48.70
C ARG A 15 -70.83 -68.27 48.59
N ARG A 16 -70.09 -67.33 47.94
CA ARG A 16 -70.71 -66.46 46.92
C ARG A 16 -69.56 -65.82 46.10
N ALA A 17 -69.60 -66.10 44.79
CA ALA A 17 -68.78 -65.44 43.79
C ALA A 17 -69.17 -64.00 43.70
N PHE A 18 -68.18 -63.08 43.79
CA PHE A 18 -68.31 -61.77 43.24
C PHE A 18 -67.16 -61.56 42.26
N ALA A 19 -67.51 -61.50 40.95
CA ALA A 19 -66.68 -61.12 39.90
C ALA A 19 -66.29 -59.63 40.08
N SER A 20 -65.05 -59.33 40.45
CA SER A 20 -64.53 -57.99 40.42
C SER A 20 -63.95 -57.71 38.98
N HIS A 21 -64.67 -56.94 38.24
CA HIS A 21 -64.13 -56.37 36.98
C HIS A 21 -62.99 -55.43 37.37
N GLY A 22 -61.76 -55.96 37.27
CA GLY A 22 -60.55 -55.10 37.28
C GLY A 22 -60.51 -54.28 36.02
N HIS A 23 -60.85 -52.99 36.11
CA HIS A 23 -60.59 -52.02 35.08
C HIS A 23 -59.06 -51.78 34.97
N HIS A 24 -58.42 -52.52 34.08
CA HIS A 24 -57.12 -52.11 33.53
C HIS A 24 -57.33 -50.82 32.73
N ARG A 25 -57.36 -49.67 33.43
CA ARG A 25 -57.12 -48.39 32.74
C ARG A 25 -55.65 -48.33 32.38
N GLY A 26 -55.39 -48.67 31.11
CA GLY A 26 -54.09 -48.82 30.57
C GLY A 26 -53.23 -47.53 30.60
N HIS A 27 -52.00 -47.77 30.83
CA HIS A 27 -50.86 -46.86 30.65
C HIS A 27 -50.66 -46.31 29.17
N HIS A 28 -51.70 -45.74 28.54
CA HIS A 28 -51.63 -45.20 27.25
C HIS A 28 -51.19 -43.72 27.26
N HIS A 29 -51.17 -43.00 28.36
CA HIS A 29 -50.76 -41.62 28.46
C HIS A 29 -49.24 -41.44 28.40
N GLY A 30 -48.45 -42.30 29.01
CA GLY A 30 -46.97 -42.22 29.01
C GLY A 30 -46.36 -42.33 27.62
N ARG A 31 -46.92 -43.25 26.78
CA ARG A 31 -46.42 -43.47 25.41
C ARG A 31 -46.68 -42.32 24.43
N ARG A 32 -47.72 -41.48 24.67
CA ARG A 32 -48.01 -40.28 23.88
C ARG A 32 -47.06 -39.15 24.25
N TRP A 33 -46.79 -38.93 25.53
CA TRP A 33 -45.86 -37.92 26.00
C TRP A 33 -44.41 -38.21 25.61
N THR A 34 -43.95 -39.47 25.66
CA THR A 34 -42.64 -39.86 25.15
C THR A 34 -42.47 -39.61 23.63
N ARG A 35 -43.50 -39.88 22.83
CA ARG A 35 -43.47 -39.55 21.39
C ARG A 35 -43.43 -38.04 21.15
N VAL A 36 -44.18 -37.24 21.88
CA VAL A 36 -44.15 -35.78 21.81
C VAL A 36 -42.77 -35.25 22.19
N PHE A 37 -42.18 -35.75 23.26
CA PHE A 37 -40.82 -35.39 23.68
C PHE A 37 -39.77 -35.77 22.61
N LEU A 38 -39.85 -36.97 22.02
CA LEU A 38 -38.96 -37.38 20.94
C LEU A 38 -39.09 -36.50 19.68
N ILE A 39 -40.31 -36.13 19.31
CA ILE A 39 -40.56 -35.23 18.19
C ILE A 39 -39.99 -33.85 18.48
N LEU A 40 -40.24 -33.27 19.65
CA LEU A 40 -39.69 -31.99 20.06
C LEU A 40 -38.16 -32.01 20.12
N PHE A 41 -37.56 -33.07 20.63
CA PHE A 41 -36.11 -33.28 20.65
C PHE A 41 -35.54 -33.38 19.25
N LEU A 42 -36.18 -34.10 18.33
CA LEU A 42 -35.78 -34.22 16.95
C LEU A 42 -35.87 -32.84 16.20
N VAL A 43 -36.98 -32.11 16.44
CA VAL A 43 -37.16 -30.76 15.89
C VAL A 43 -36.06 -29.83 16.41
N LEU A 44 -35.72 -29.93 17.69
CA LEU A 44 -34.65 -29.14 18.30
C LEU A 44 -33.27 -29.50 17.73
N LEU A 45 -33.00 -30.82 17.53
CA LEU A 45 -31.77 -31.28 16.87
C LEU A 45 -31.67 -30.79 15.42
N VAL A 46 -32.76 -30.92 14.64
CA VAL A 46 -32.81 -30.44 13.27
C VAL A 46 -32.64 -28.91 13.24
N GLY A 47 -33.34 -28.19 14.12
CA GLY A 47 -33.19 -26.74 14.25
C GLY A 47 -31.77 -26.31 14.63
N ALA A 48 -31.14 -27.03 15.56
CA ALA A 48 -29.74 -26.80 15.94
C ALA A 48 -28.78 -27.09 14.80
N GLY A 49 -29.01 -28.18 14.06
CA GLY A 49 -28.21 -28.54 12.86
C GLY A 49 -28.33 -27.51 11.75
N LEU A 50 -29.55 -27.07 11.43
CA LEU A 50 -29.78 -26.02 10.44
C LEU A 50 -29.19 -24.68 10.88
N SER A 51 -29.33 -24.31 12.14
CA SER A 51 -28.73 -23.10 12.70
C SER A 51 -27.20 -23.16 12.68
N GLY A 52 -26.61 -24.30 13.07
CA GLY A 52 -25.16 -24.54 12.98
C GLY A 52 -24.63 -24.47 11.55
N GLY A 53 -25.33 -25.13 10.61
CA GLY A 53 -25.02 -25.07 9.18
C GLY A 53 -25.10 -23.65 8.62
N TYR A 54 -26.14 -22.89 8.99
CA TYR A 54 -26.25 -21.48 8.62
C TYR A 54 -25.10 -20.64 9.15
N LEU A 55 -24.76 -20.78 10.44
CA LEU A 55 -23.64 -20.05 11.06
C LEU A 55 -22.30 -20.40 10.45
N TYR A 56 -22.14 -21.66 10.02
CA TYR A 56 -20.92 -22.11 9.33
C TYR A 56 -20.77 -21.51 7.92
N MET A 57 -21.88 -21.39 7.17
CA MET A 57 -21.88 -20.92 5.79
C MET A 57 -22.17 -19.43 5.62
N ALA A 58 -22.67 -18.78 6.66
CA ALA A 58 -23.02 -17.37 6.58
C ALA A 58 -21.77 -16.47 6.55
N PRO A 59 -21.76 -15.41 5.74
CA PRO A 59 -20.70 -14.40 5.78
C PRO A 59 -20.51 -13.84 7.19
N ALA A 60 -19.24 -13.61 7.57
CA ALA A 60 -18.86 -13.12 8.90
C ALA A 60 -19.53 -11.79 9.25
N GLY A 61 -19.72 -10.92 8.26
CA GLY A 61 -20.25 -9.59 8.45
C GLY A 61 -21.07 -9.05 7.28
N ARG A 62 -21.26 -7.75 7.27
CA ARG A 62 -21.95 -7.00 6.20
C ARG A 62 -21.14 -5.78 5.81
N PRO A 63 -19.91 -5.95 5.27
CA PRO A 63 -19.11 -4.81 4.86
C PRO A 63 -19.77 -4.05 3.70
N SER A 64 -19.46 -2.76 3.58
CA SER A 64 -19.96 -1.90 2.51
C SER A 64 -19.26 -2.13 1.16
N THR A 65 -18.11 -2.81 1.17
CA THR A 65 -17.27 -3.07 0.00
C THR A 65 -17.09 -4.57 -0.24
N ASP A 66 -16.77 -4.97 -1.45
CA ASP A 66 -16.53 -6.39 -1.79
C ASP A 66 -15.29 -6.95 -1.09
N THR A 67 -14.30 -6.11 -0.81
CA THR A 67 -13.12 -6.47 -0.02
C THR A 67 -12.89 -5.41 1.05
N THR A 68 -12.70 -5.86 2.29
CA THR A 68 -12.38 -4.99 3.42
C THR A 68 -10.97 -5.29 3.93
N TYR A 69 -10.16 -4.25 4.10
CA TYR A 69 -8.80 -4.41 4.62
C TYR A 69 -8.76 -4.25 6.14
N ILE A 70 -8.27 -5.30 6.80
CA ILE A 70 -7.99 -5.34 8.25
C ILE A 70 -6.49 -5.13 8.45
N PHE A 71 -6.13 -4.25 9.37
CA PHE A 71 -4.75 -3.90 9.68
C PHE A 71 -4.43 -4.35 11.10
N VAL A 72 -3.52 -5.30 11.23
CA VAL A 72 -3.04 -5.79 12.53
C VAL A 72 -1.66 -5.21 12.76
N SER A 73 -1.55 -4.27 13.68
CA SER A 73 -0.25 -3.65 14.02
C SER A 73 0.62 -4.64 14.83
N PRO A 74 1.94 -4.55 14.74
CA PRO A 74 2.82 -5.31 15.62
C PRO A 74 2.48 -5.08 17.09
N GLY A 75 2.25 -6.15 17.86
CA GLY A 75 1.85 -6.10 19.26
C GLY A 75 0.40 -5.76 19.54
N SER A 76 -0.47 -5.71 18.54
CA SER A 76 -1.90 -5.51 18.73
C SER A 76 -2.51 -6.63 19.60
N SER A 77 -3.42 -6.23 20.48
CA SER A 77 -4.24 -7.15 21.28
C SER A 77 -5.42 -7.70 20.46
N TYR A 78 -5.95 -8.84 20.88
CA TYR A 78 -7.19 -9.39 20.31
C TYR A 78 -8.36 -8.41 20.44
N GLN A 79 -8.43 -7.64 21.51
CA GLN A 79 -9.49 -6.66 21.75
C GLN A 79 -9.48 -5.54 20.70
N GLU A 80 -8.30 -5.02 20.35
CA GLU A 80 -8.14 -4.03 19.29
C GLU A 80 -8.51 -4.60 17.92
N LEU A 81 -8.07 -5.83 17.63
CA LEU A 81 -8.47 -6.54 16.42
C LEU A 81 -9.99 -6.72 16.34
N HIS A 82 -10.62 -7.22 17.42
CA HIS A 82 -12.07 -7.43 17.46
C HIS A 82 -12.85 -6.12 17.26
N ALA A 83 -12.42 -5.03 17.91
CA ALA A 83 -13.03 -3.71 17.72
C ALA A 83 -12.94 -3.24 16.26
N GLN A 84 -11.79 -3.49 15.60
CA GLN A 84 -11.61 -3.17 14.19
C GLN A 84 -12.50 -4.03 13.28
N LEU A 85 -12.61 -5.35 13.54
CA LEU A 85 -13.49 -6.27 12.82
C LEU A 85 -14.96 -5.83 12.96
N GLN A 86 -15.37 -5.49 14.17
CA GLN A 86 -16.74 -5.02 14.44
C GLN A 86 -17.03 -3.73 13.65
N LYS A 87 -16.10 -2.79 13.64
CA LYS A 87 -16.25 -1.49 12.95
C LYS A 87 -16.25 -1.63 11.42
N LYS A 88 -15.36 -2.46 10.86
CA LYS A 88 -15.13 -2.54 9.42
C LYS A 88 -15.93 -3.61 8.72
N LEU A 89 -16.10 -4.79 9.33
CA LEU A 89 -16.86 -5.90 8.76
C LEU A 89 -18.31 -5.91 9.21
N TRP A 90 -18.69 -5.18 10.28
CA TRP A 90 -20.02 -5.26 10.88
C TRP A 90 -20.38 -6.72 11.19
N LEU A 91 -19.58 -7.33 12.08
CA LEU A 91 -19.75 -8.73 12.45
C LEU A 91 -21.22 -9.06 12.74
N ARG A 92 -21.74 -10.08 12.09
CA ARG A 92 -23.14 -10.49 12.19
C ARG A 92 -23.46 -11.07 13.54
N PHE A 93 -22.51 -11.84 14.12
CA PHE A 93 -22.63 -12.53 15.39
C PHE A 93 -21.35 -12.40 16.23
N PRO A 94 -21.08 -11.21 16.83
CA PRO A 94 -19.81 -10.94 17.52
C PRO A 94 -19.45 -11.95 18.60
N ARG A 95 -20.43 -12.34 19.47
CA ARG A 95 -20.21 -13.32 20.53
C ARG A 95 -19.85 -14.70 20.00
N ILE A 96 -20.45 -15.12 18.89
CA ILE A 96 -20.13 -16.42 18.27
C ILE A 96 -18.74 -16.35 17.65
N PHE A 97 -18.39 -15.23 17.03
CA PHE A 97 -17.04 -14.99 16.53
C PHE A 97 -15.99 -15.10 17.63
N ASP A 98 -16.23 -14.50 18.81
CA ASP A 98 -15.33 -14.60 19.96
C ASP A 98 -15.16 -16.05 20.46
N HIS A 99 -16.24 -16.82 20.55
CA HIS A 99 -16.15 -18.24 20.91
C HIS A 99 -15.35 -19.05 19.88
N LEU A 100 -15.57 -18.82 18.60
CA LEU A 100 -14.82 -19.49 17.53
C LEU A 100 -13.35 -19.06 17.53
N ALA A 101 -13.06 -17.78 17.72
CA ALA A 101 -11.71 -17.24 17.82
C ALA A 101 -10.95 -17.85 19.02
N THR A 102 -11.63 -18.02 20.16
CA THR A 102 -11.08 -18.70 21.34
C THR A 102 -10.81 -20.17 21.06
N TRP A 103 -11.78 -20.87 20.49
CA TRP A 103 -11.65 -22.28 20.14
C TRP A 103 -10.52 -22.55 19.15
N LYS A 104 -10.35 -21.68 18.16
CA LYS A 104 -9.25 -21.74 17.17
C LYS A 104 -7.91 -21.23 17.71
N GLY A 105 -7.89 -20.55 18.86
CA GLY A 105 -6.69 -20.02 19.48
C GLY A 105 -6.21 -18.66 18.92
N LEU A 106 -7.05 -17.94 18.15
CA LEU A 106 -6.70 -16.62 17.63
C LEU A 106 -6.44 -15.59 18.75
N ASN A 107 -7.12 -15.73 19.90
CA ASN A 107 -6.95 -14.88 21.08
C ASN A 107 -6.07 -15.50 22.18
N ALA A 108 -5.37 -16.60 21.88
CA ALA A 108 -4.55 -17.28 22.86
C ALA A 108 -3.30 -16.44 23.21
N PRO A 109 -3.00 -16.19 24.49
CA PRO A 109 -1.86 -15.36 24.90
C PRO A 109 -0.50 -15.86 24.41
N GLN A 110 -0.37 -17.17 24.20
CA GLN A 110 0.86 -17.80 23.69
C GLN A 110 1.04 -17.66 22.18
N HIS A 111 0.02 -17.21 21.46
CA HIS A 111 0.07 -17.01 20.02
C HIS A 111 -0.22 -15.52 19.70
N PRO A 112 0.81 -14.67 19.63
CA PRO A 112 0.61 -13.27 19.28
C PRO A 112 -0.03 -13.16 17.90
N LEU A 113 -0.90 -12.18 17.73
CA LEU A 113 -1.50 -11.88 16.43
C LEU A 113 -0.40 -11.58 15.39
N ARG A 114 -0.54 -12.14 14.23
CA ARG A 114 0.37 -11.84 13.10
C ARG A 114 0.08 -10.45 12.57
N SER A 115 1.07 -9.58 12.65
CA SER A 115 0.95 -8.23 12.08
C SER A 115 0.81 -8.28 10.56
N GLY A 116 0.18 -7.26 9.99
CA GLY A 116 0.03 -7.14 8.56
C GLY A 116 -1.31 -6.55 8.12
N ARG A 117 -1.46 -6.44 6.81
CA ARG A 117 -2.69 -6.04 6.14
C ARG A 117 -3.36 -7.26 5.53
N TYR A 118 -4.63 -7.50 5.88
CA TYR A 118 -5.39 -8.66 5.43
C TYR A 118 -6.60 -8.22 4.60
N ALA A 119 -6.71 -8.71 3.38
CA ALA A 119 -7.88 -8.51 2.54
C ALA A 119 -8.94 -9.55 2.89
N VAL A 120 -10.06 -9.11 3.44
CA VAL A 120 -11.20 -9.94 3.78
C VAL A 120 -12.29 -9.74 2.73
N PRO A 121 -12.56 -10.74 1.87
CA PRO A 121 -13.69 -10.73 0.96
C PRO A 121 -15.03 -10.67 1.71
N ARG A 122 -16.04 -10.09 1.07
CA ARG A 122 -17.37 -9.89 1.65
C ARG A 122 -18.09 -11.18 2.03
N ASP A 123 -17.81 -12.25 1.31
CA ASP A 123 -18.42 -13.56 1.44
C ASP A 123 -17.72 -14.48 2.45
N TYR A 124 -16.56 -14.07 2.99
CA TYR A 124 -15.85 -14.86 3.98
C TYR A 124 -16.70 -15.15 5.19
N THR A 125 -16.75 -16.42 5.56
CA THR A 125 -17.35 -16.91 6.81
C THR A 125 -16.51 -16.52 8.03
N MET A 126 -17.07 -16.65 9.23
CA MET A 126 -16.31 -16.35 10.46
C MET A 126 -15.05 -17.21 10.59
N LEU A 127 -15.10 -18.47 10.19
CA LEU A 127 -13.95 -19.37 10.25
C LEU A 127 -12.87 -18.98 9.26
N GLU A 128 -13.24 -18.61 8.04
CA GLU A 128 -12.27 -18.14 7.02
C GLU A 128 -11.59 -16.85 7.44
N VAL A 129 -12.33 -15.92 8.07
CA VAL A 129 -11.74 -14.70 8.64
C VAL A 129 -10.75 -15.04 9.76
N ILE A 130 -11.11 -15.97 10.66
CA ILE A 130 -10.24 -16.40 11.76
C ILE A 130 -8.99 -17.09 11.20
N ASP A 131 -9.15 -18.01 10.27
CA ASP A 131 -8.03 -18.74 9.66
C ASP A 131 -7.11 -17.80 8.87
N LEU A 132 -7.67 -16.81 8.16
CA LEU A 132 -6.89 -15.78 7.49
C LEU A 132 -6.03 -14.97 8.47
N LEU A 133 -6.61 -14.53 9.58
CA LEU A 133 -5.90 -13.72 10.59
C LEU A 133 -4.89 -14.52 11.40
N GLN A 134 -5.07 -15.82 11.53
CA GLN A 134 -4.21 -16.71 12.31
C GLN A 134 -3.06 -17.29 11.49
N HIS A 135 -3.32 -17.75 10.27
CA HIS A 135 -2.40 -18.51 9.45
C HIS A 135 -2.15 -17.90 8.08
N GLY A 136 -3.04 -17.00 7.62
CA GLY A 136 -2.97 -16.41 6.29
C GLY A 136 -1.74 -15.54 6.09
N GLU A 137 -1.35 -15.39 4.85
CA GLU A 137 -0.35 -14.42 4.45
C GLU A 137 -0.98 -13.03 4.38
N GLN A 138 -0.24 -12.02 4.82
CA GLN A 138 -0.71 -10.65 4.66
C GLN A 138 -0.82 -10.26 3.18
N THR A 139 -1.81 -9.44 2.87
CA THR A 139 -1.99 -8.90 1.51
C THR A 139 -1.00 -7.76 1.30
N PRO A 140 -0.02 -7.90 0.41
CA PRO A 140 0.95 -6.85 0.15
C PRO A 140 0.32 -5.56 -0.34
N LEU A 141 0.99 -4.45 -0.13
CA LEU A 141 0.60 -3.14 -0.62
C LEU A 141 1.48 -2.74 -1.80
N THR A 142 0.85 -2.41 -2.93
CA THR A 142 1.58 -1.88 -4.08
C THR A 142 1.55 -0.36 -4.06
N LEU A 143 2.72 0.26 -3.99
CA LEU A 143 2.92 1.70 -3.95
C LEU A 143 3.76 2.15 -5.14
N THR A 144 3.43 3.31 -5.68
CA THR A 144 4.25 3.97 -6.70
C THR A 144 4.71 5.32 -6.14
N PRO A 145 6.01 5.50 -5.88
CA PRO A 145 6.53 6.81 -5.49
C PRO A 145 6.19 7.85 -6.56
N LEU A 146 5.64 8.97 -6.16
CA LEU A 146 5.31 10.05 -7.07
C LEU A 146 6.49 11.02 -7.24
N ALA A 147 6.24 12.23 -7.66
CA ALA A 147 7.25 13.25 -7.97
C ALA A 147 7.99 13.77 -6.71
N LEU A 148 8.69 12.89 -6.00
CA LEU A 148 9.47 13.21 -4.81
C LEU A 148 10.69 14.07 -5.16
N ARG A 149 11.05 14.99 -4.26
CA ARG A 149 12.18 15.93 -4.43
C ARG A 149 13.27 15.74 -3.40
N THR A 150 12.95 15.13 -2.27
CA THR A 150 13.86 15.04 -1.12
C THR A 150 13.70 13.72 -0.38
N ASN A 151 14.70 13.35 0.41
CA ASN A 151 14.57 12.23 1.35
C ASN A 151 13.44 12.44 2.36
N LYS A 152 13.14 13.70 2.74
CA LYS A 152 12.02 13.99 3.61
C LYS A 152 10.68 13.61 2.97
N GLU A 153 10.46 13.98 1.71
CA GLU A 153 9.25 13.60 0.97
C GLU A 153 9.16 12.09 0.78
N LEU A 154 10.29 11.38 0.61
CA LEU A 154 10.34 9.91 0.59
C LEU A 154 9.88 9.30 1.92
N VAL A 155 10.41 9.81 3.05
CA VAL A 155 10.04 9.38 4.40
C VAL A 155 8.55 9.60 4.64
N ASP A 156 8.07 10.81 4.36
CA ASP A 156 6.67 11.19 4.54
C ASP A 156 5.74 10.29 3.70
N PHE A 157 6.09 10.03 2.44
CA PHE A 157 5.33 9.15 1.56
C PHE A 157 5.18 7.74 2.13
N PHE A 158 6.28 7.10 2.55
CA PHE A 158 6.20 5.73 3.05
C PHE A 158 5.59 5.64 4.44
N ALA A 159 5.88 6.59 5.33
CA ALA A 159 5.28 6.62 6.67
C ALA A 159 3.75 6.85 6.67
N GLN A 160 3.20 7.47 5.62
CA GLN A 160 1.75 7.61 5.43
C GLN A 160 1.07 6.31 4.98
N HIS A 161 1.79 5.42 4.30
CA HIS A 161 1.20 4.24 3.67
C HIS A 161 1.53 2.93 4.38
N LEU A 162 2.65 2.86 5.09
CA LEU A 162 3.14 1.67 5.78
C LEU A 162 3.12 1.86 7.30
N TRP A 163 3.16 0.76 8.03
CA TRP A 163 3.36 0.76 9.48
C TRP A 163 4.84 0.90 9.82
N VAL A 164 5.42 2.01 9.43
CA VAL A 164 6.82 2.33 9.71
C VAL A 164 6.92 3.74 10.26
N LYS A 165 7.71 3.92 11.32
CA LYS A 165 7.91 5.25 11.89
C LYS A 165 8.85 6.07 11.01
N ALA A 166 8.48 7.31 10.74
CA ALA A 166 9.31 8.25 9.99
C ALA A 166 10.74 8.36 10.57
N ASP A 167 10.85 8.46 11.89
CA ASP A 167 12.15 8.54 12.57
C ASP A 167 13.03 7.32 12.31
N SER A 168 12.44 6.12 12.20
CA SER A 168 13.20 4.89 11.91
C SER A 168 13.78 4.89 10.50
N ILE A 169 13.04 5.41 9.52
CA ILE A 169 13.56 5.57 8.14
C ILE A 169 14.63 6.66 8.14
N GLN A 170 14.37 7.78 8.80
CA GLN A 170 15.28 8.92 8.84
C GLN A 170 16.61 8.57 9.52
N ALA A 171 16.60 7.80 10.60
CA ALA A 171 17.81 7.34 11.28
C ALA A 171 18.69 6.51 10.33
N LEU A 172 18.11 5.59 9.55
CA LEU A 172 18.85 4.80 8.56
C LEU A 172 19.40 5.64 7.41
N LEU A 173 18.67 6.68 6.98
CA LEU A 173 19.15 7.61 5.96
C LEU A 173 20.33 8.47 6.42
N GLN A 174 20.53 8.64 7.74
CA GLN A 174 21.69 9.33 8.32
C GLN A 174 22.89 8.38 8.55
N ASP A 175 22.70 7.08 8.44
CA ASP A 175 23.79 6.11 8.52
C ASP A 175 24.65 6.18 7.24
N SER A 176 25.82 6.80 7.36
CA SER A 176 26.72 7.03 6.24
C SER A 176 27.26 5.73 5.62
N ASP A 177 27.46 4.68 6.42
CA ASP A 177 27.99 3.40 5.93
C ASP A 177 26.91 2.65 5.17
N LEU A 178 25.69 2.66 5.68
CA LEU A 178 24.53 2.11 4.99
C LEU A 178 24.29 2.85 3.65
N MET A 179 24.29 4.19 3.66
CA MET A 179 24.11 4.96 2.42
C MET A 179 25.22 4.70 1.42
N ARG A 180 26.46 4.60 1.87
CA ARG A 180 27.59 4.25 0.99
C ARG A 180 27.42 2.84 0.38
N SER A 181 26.92 1.88 1.15
CA SER A 181 26.64 0.53 0.64
C SER A 181 25.57 0.51 -0.46
N TYR A 182 24.66 1.48 -0.46
CA TYR A 182 23.68 1.68 -1.53
C TYR A 182 24.20 2.59 -2.67
N GLY A 183 25.44 3.04 -2.64
CA GLY A 183 25.97 4.00 -3.61
C GLY A 183 25.25 5.35 -3.57
N ALA A 184 24.77 5.76 -2.41
CA ALA A 184 24.00 6.98 -2.17
C ALA A 184 24.60 7.80 -1.02
N THR A 185 23.96 8.92 -0.73
CA THR A 185 24.25 9.78 0.41
C THR A 185 22.97 10.05 1.20
N SER A 186 23.10 10.62 2.40
CA SER A 186 21.97 11.08 3.21
C SER A 186 21.10 12.15 2.53
N VAL A 187 21.54 12.71 1.39
CA VAL A 187 20.81 13.75 0.66
C VAL A 187 20.06 13.19 -0.56
N ASN A 188 20.64 12.20 -1.25
CA ASN A 188 20.18 11.80 -2.59
C ASN A 188 19.56 10.39 -2.70
N PHE A 189 19.40 9.65 -1.60
CA PHE A 189 18.84 8.30 -1.64
C PHE A 189 17.44 8.23 -2.28
N TYR A 190 16.61 9.29 -2.14
CA TYR A 190 15.30 9.35 -2.79
C TYR A 190 15.35 9.15 -4.31
N ALA A 191 16.49 9.48 -4.95
CA ALA A 191 16.69 9.28 -6.40
C ALA A 191 16.68 7.79 -6.80
N GLN A 192 16.84 6.86 -5.83
CA GLN A 192 16.73 5.42 -6.07
C GLN A 192 15.28 4.93 -6.05
N ALA A 193 14.34 5.73 -5.56
CA ALA A 193 12.92 5.38 -5.53
C ALA A 193 12.29 5.58 -6.92
N ILE A 194 12.65 4.75 -7.89
CA ILE A 194 12.15 4.81 -9.26
C ILE A 194 10.61 4.89 -9.29
N ARG A 195 10.05 5.77 -10.13
CA ARG A 195 8.58 5.93 -10.30
C ARG A 195 7.96 4.74 -11.02
N GLN A 196 7.95 3.60 -10.35
CA GLN A 196 7.30 2.37 -10.79
C GLN A 196 6.67 1.66 -9.58
N PRO A 197 5.66 0.81 -9.81
CA PRO A 197 5.03 0.05 -8.73
C PRO A 197 6.05 -0.80 -7.99
N MET A 198 6.01 -0.74 -6.66
CA MET A 198 6.75 -1.62 -5.77
C MET A 198 5.81 -2.26 -4.76
N THR A 199 5.99 -3.53 -4.49
CA THR A 199 5.15 -4.32 -3.61
C THR A 199 5.86 -4.54 -2.28
N LEU A 200 5.20 -4.18 -1.18
CA LEU A 200 5.75 -4.23 0.18
C LEU A 200 4.74 -4.84 1.14
N ALA A 201 5.24 -5.49 2.18
CA ALA A 201 4.45 -5.79 3.37
C ALA A 201 4.04 -4.48 4.04
N TRP A 202 2.79 -4.39 4.55
CA TRP A 202 2.33 -3.17 5.19
C TRP A 202 3.13 -2.79 6.44
N ASP A 203 3.61 -3.78 7.17
CA ASP A 203 4.42 -3.65 8.39
C ASP A 203 5.93 -3.84 8.13
N ALA A 204 6.36 -3.65 6.88
CA ALA A 204 7.77 -3.80 6.51
C ALA A 204 8.67 -2.92 7.40
N PRO A 205 9.74 -3.47 8.01
CA PRO A 205 10.71 -2.69 8.75
C PRO A 205 11.41 -1.65 7.86
N ALA A 206 11.85 -0.53 8.43
CA ALA A 206 12.51 0.54 7.70
C ALA A 206 13.70 0.05 6.85
N LYS A 207 14.52 -0.87 7.38
CA LYS A 207 15.64 -1.46 6.64
C LYS A 207 15.17 -2.24 5.40
N THR A 208 14.13 -3.07 5.55
CA THR A 208 13.53 -3.84 4.43
C THR A 208 12.96 -2.92 3.36
N LEU A 209 12.35 -1.79 3.77
CA LEU A 209 11.89 -0.77 2.83
C LEU A 209 13.06 -0.19 2.01
N LEU A 210 14.15 0.25 2.66
CA LEU A 210 15.31 0.81 1.96
C LEU A 210 15.97 -0.22 1.05
N ASP A 211 16.13 -1.48 1.50
CA ASP A 211 16.64 -2.59 0.68
C ASP A 211 15.76 -2.83 -0.56
N SER A 212 14.44 -2.75 -0.41
CA SER A 212 13.49 -2.93 -1.51
C SER A 212 13.58 -1.81 -2.54
N ILE A 213 13.73 -0.56 -2.10
CA ILE A 213 13.97 0.60 -2.96
C ILE A 213 15.26 0.41 -3.74
N HIS A 214 16.37 0.12 -3.04
CA HIS A 214 17.67 -0.08 -3.66
C HIS A 214 17.67 -1.24 -4.67
N SER A 215 17.09 -2.37 -4.30
CA SER A 215 16.94 -3.53 -5.18
C SER A 215 16.12 -3.21 -6.43
N GLY A 216 15.06 -2.40 -6.28
CA GLY A 216 14.25 -1.88 -7.38
C GLY A 216 15.07 -1.01 -8.33
N TYR A 217 15.89 -0.12 -7.75
CA TYR A 217 16.83 0.72 -8.49
C TYR A 217 17.84 -0.10 -9.29
N LEU A 218 18.48 -1.08 -8.67
CA LEU A 218 19.44 -1.94 -9.35
C LEU A 218 18.79 -2.71 -10.52
N ARG A 219 17.59 -3.28 -10.29
CA ARG A 219 16.86 -3.97 -11.38
C ARG A 219 16.50 -3.02 -12.53
N PHE A 220 16.10 -1.79 -12.22
CA PHE A 220 15.74 -0.80 -13.24
C PHE A 220 16.94 -0.46 -14.14
N TRP A 221 18.14 -0.36 -13.54
CA TRP A 221 19.35 0.01 -14.24
C TRP A 221 20.11 -1.15 -14.87
N GLN A 222 19.60 -2.38 -14.80
CA GLN A 222 20.26 -3.55 -15.41
C GLN A 222 20.22 -3.50 -16.95
N GLY A 223 21.25 -4.09 -17.59
CA GLY A 223 21.33 -4.32 -19.03
C GLY A 223 21.39 -3.01 -19.84
N LYS A 224 20.52 -2.90 -20.81
CA LYS A 224 20.57 -1.84 -21.83
C LYS A 224 20.65 -0.41 -21.26
N ARG A 225 19.95 -0.13 -20.14
CA ARG A 225 19.97 1.24 -19.57
C ARG A 225 21.35 1.63 -19.05
N THR A 226 22.08 0.72 -18.42
CA THR A 226 23.46 0.95 -17.97
C THR A 226 24.41 1.13 -19.17
N GLU A 227 24.23 0.34 -20.22
CA GLU A 227 25.03 0.45 -21.45
C GLU A 227 24.82 1.80 -22.13
N GLU A 228 23.56 2.24 -22.26
CA GLU A 228 23.23 3.55 -22.85
C GLU A 228 23.75 4.71 -21.99
N ALA A 229 23.61 4.64 -20.66
CA ALA A 229 24.17 5.63 -19.74
C ALA A 229 25.69 5.74 -19.90
N SER A 230 26.40 4.61 -19.96
CA SER A 230 27.84 4.55 -20.17
C SER A 230 28.25 5.13 -21.53
N ARG A 231 27.45 4.93 -22.59
CA ARG A 231 27.66 5.49 -23.91
C ARG A 231 27.53 7.02 -23.90
N LEU A 232 26.66 7.57 -23.08
CA LEU A 232 26.52 9.00 -22.85
C LEU A 232 27.61 9.57 -21.94
N GLY A 233 28.44 8.72 -21.30
CA GLY A 233 29.44 9.13 -20.32
C GLY A 233 28.83 9.57 -18.98
N LEU A 234 27.62 9.10 -18.67
CA LEU A 234 26.87 9.47 -17.47
C LEU A 234 26.62 8.27 -16.57
N SER A 235 26.67 8.50 -15.26
CA SER A 235 26.19 7.54 -14.27
C SER A 235 24.64 7.47 -14.26
N PRO A 236 24.05 6.40 -13.71
CA PRO A 236 22.62 6.29 -13.49
C PRO A 236 22.00 7.47 -12.75
N LEU A 237 22.69 8.01 -11.74
CA LEU A 237 22.23 9.19 -10.99
C LEU A 237 22.23 10.44 -11.87
N GLU A 238 23.26 10.65 -12.67
CA GLU A 238 23.36 11.80 -13.59
C GLU A 238 22.30 11.74 -14.69
N VAL A 239 22.03 10.56 -15.26
CA VAL A 239 20.91 10.38 -16.21
C VAL A 239 19.58 10.70 -15.55
N THR A 240 19.34 10.22 -14.32
CA THR A 240 18.11 10.52 -13.55
C THR A 240 18.01 12.03 -13.27
N THR A 241 19.13 12.66 -12.93
CA THR A 241 19.22 14.11 -12.69
C THR A 241 18.88 14.90 -13.95
N LEU A 242 19.47 14.56 -15.09
CA LEU A 242 19.15 15.19 -16.36
C LEU A 242 17.68 14.98 -16.75
N ALA A 243 17.16 13.76 -16.57
CA ALA A 243 15.75 13.45 -16.83
C ALA A 243 14.80 14.31 -15.99
N SER A 244 15.16 14.60 -14.72
CA SER A 244 14.36 15.48 -13.87
C SER A 244 14.29 16.91 -14.36
N ILE A 245 15.37 17.39 -14.96
CA ILE A 245 15.44 18.72 -15.60
C ILE A 245 14.57 18.71 -16.86
N VAL A 246 14.77 17.74 -17.76
CA VAL A 246 14.01 17.59 -19.01
C VAL A 246 12.50 17.53 -18.75
N GLU A 247 12.06 16.72 -17.77
CA GLU A 247 10.64 16.63 -17.41
C GLU A 247 10.07 17.92 -16.84
N SER A 248 10.90 18.74 -16.22
CA SER A 248 10.50 20.02 -15.64
C SER A 248 10.47 21.18 -16.63
N GLU A 249 11.17 21.05 -17.78
CA GLU A 249 11.21 22.09 -18.83
C GLU A 249 9.96 22.07 -19.71
N SER A 250 9.40 20.91 -20.00
CA SER A 250 8.29 20.82 -20.93
C SER A 250 7.19 19.89 -20.42
N SER A 251 5.94 20.27 -20.68
CA SER A 251 4.78 19.39 -20.52
C SER A 251 4.53 18.48 -21.73
N LYS A 252 5.39 18.55 -22.76
CA LYS A 252 5.29 17.82 -24.03
C LYS A 252 6.29 16.68 -24.07
N PRO A 253 5.88 15.41 -23.79
CA PRO A 253 6.79 14.27 -23.79
C PRO A 253 7.50 14.06 -25.14
N GLU A 254 6.89 14.50 -26.22
CA GLU A 254 7.42 14.39 -27.59
C GLU A 254 8.73 15.19 -27.78
N GLU A 255 8.94 16.25 -26.96
CA GLU A 255 10.15 17.05 -27.00
C GLU A 255 11.28 16.51 -26.10
N TYR A 256 11.00 15.56 -25.18
CA TYR A 256 11.96 15.15 -24.16
C TYR A 256 13.28 14.67 -24.74
N ARG A 257 13.26 13.88 -25.81
CA ARG A 257 14.48 13.40 -26.48
C ARG A 257 15.31 14.54 -27.09
N ARG A 258 14.65 15.57 -27.62
CA ARG A 258 15.29 16.75 -28.20
C ARG A 258 15.83 17.66 -27.11
N ILE A 259 15.10 17.94 -26.07
CA ILE A 259 15.56 18.71 -24.91
C ILE A 259 16.76 18.01 -24.24
N ALA A 260 16.69 16.68 -24.08
CA ALA A 260 17.81 15.90 -23.57
C ALA A 260 19.06 16.07 -24.42
N GLY A 261 18.95 15.97 -25.76
CA GLY A 261 20.05 16.20 -26.70
C GLY A 261 20.65 17.60 -26.56
N LEU A 262 19.82 18.63 -26.41
CA LEU A 262 20.28 20.00 -26.16
C LEU A 262 21.13 20.10 -24.89
N TYR A 263 20.66 19.53 -23.78
CA TYR A 263 21.40 19.58 -22.52
C TYR A 263 22.69 18.74 -22.57
N LEU A 264 22.67 17.57 -23.22
CA LEU A 264 23.88 16.79 -23.48
C LEU A 264 24.90 17.55 -24.29
N ASN A 265 24.48 18.32 -25.31
CA ASN A 265 25.36 19.19 -26.09
C ASN A 265 25.97 20.30 -25.23
N ARG A 266 25.18 20.90 -24.32
CA ARG A 266 25.70 21.91 -23.38
C ARG A 266 26.72 21.32 -22.42
N LEU A 267 26.44 20.15 -21.85
CA LEU A 267 27.37 19.41 -20.95
C LEU A 267 28.69 19.12 -21.70
N LYS A 268 28.62 18.58 -22.91
CA LYS A 268 29.81 18.27 -23.74
C LYS A 268 30.66 19.49 -24.07
N LYS A 269 30.02 20.67 -24.21
CA LYS A 269 30.70 21.94 -24.50
C LYS A 269 31.05 22.75 -23.25
N ASP A 270 30.89 22.21 -22.05
CA ASP A 270 31.10 22.87 -20.75
C ASP A 270 30.32 24.20 -20.64
N ILE A 271 29.10 24.21 -21.19
CA ILE A 271 28.17 25.35 -21.11
C ILE A 271 27.22 25.08 -19.91
N ARG A 272 26.97 26.11 -19.09
CA ARG A 272 25.99 26.04 -17.99
C ARG A 272 24.62 25.66 -18.55
N LEU A 273 23.86 24.82 -17.82
CA LEU A 273 22.55 24.35 -18.30
C LEU A 273 21.51 25.48 -18.32
N GLN A 274 21.54 26.39 -17.36
CA GLN A 274 20.67 27.58 -17.28
C GLN A 274 19.18 27.19 -17.36
N SER A 275 18.82 26.20 -16.55
CA SER A 275 17.46 25.70 -16.45
C SER A 275 16.73 26.39 -15.31
N ASP A 276 15.61 27.06 -15.60
CA ASP A 276 14.76 27.73 -14.59
C ASP A 276 14.22 26.77 -13.51
N PRO A 277 13.78 25.53 -13.81
CA PRO A 277 13.39 24.55 -12.80
C PRO A 277 14.46 24.28 -11.74
N THR A 278 15.74 24.31 -12.10
CA THR A 278 16.85 24.10 -11.15
C THR A 278 17.01 25.29 -10.19
N VAL A 279 16.73 26.49 -10.65
CA VAL A 279 16.70 27.71 -9.81
C VAL A 279 15.53 27.64 -8.84
N LYS A 280 14.35 27.25 -9.32
CA LYS A 280 13.16 27.04 -8.49
C LYS A 280 13.43 26.06 -7.36
N TYR A 281 14.12 24.96 -7.66
CA TYR A 281 14.57 23.99 -6.67
C TYR A 281 15.60 24.59 -5.69
N ALA A 282 16.57 25.35 -6.20
CA ALA A 282 17.59 26.00 -5.39
C ALA A 282 17.01 27.02 -4.39
N VAL A 283 15.95 27.73 -4.78
CA VAL A 283 15.19 28.66 -3.93
C VAL A 283 14.36 27.91 -2.88
N GLY A 284 13.89 26.70 -3.21
CA GLY A 284 13.02 25.88 -2.35
C GLY A 284 11.55 26.33 -2.36
N ASP A 285 11.17 27.26 -3.23
CA ASP A 285 9.79 27.70 -3.39
C ASP A 285 9.21 27.18 -4.72
N PHE A 286 8.46 26.09 -4.64
CA PHE A 286 7.83 25.45 -5.81
C PHE A 286 6.54 26.14 -6.27
N SER A 287 6.07 27.15 -5.56
CA SER A 287 4.90 27.96 -5.95
C SER A 287 5.26 29.09 -6.94
N LEU A 288 6.54 29.41 -7.09
CA LEU A 288 7.03 30.45 -8.00
C LEU A 288 6.53 30.20 -9.44
N LYS A 289 5.80 31.15 -9.98
CA LYS A 289 5.33 31.11 -11.36
C LYS A 289 6.37 31.63 -12.37
N ARG A 290 7.27 32.52 -11.91
CA ARG A 290 8.28 33.16 -12.75
C ARG A 290 9.59 33.32 -11.97
N ILE A 291 10.70 32.95 -12.61
CA ILE A 291 12.06 33.21 -12.10
C ILE A 291 12.42 34.66 -12.40
N ARG A 292 12.95 35.36 -11.40
CA ARG A 292 13.40 36.75 -11.49
C ARG A 292 14.91 36.85 -11.23
N GLY A 293 15.52 38.01 -11.54
CA GLY A 293 16.96 38.21 -11.37
C GLY A 293 17.53 37.94 -10.00
N GLU A 294 16.74 38.17 -8.94
CA GLU A 294 17.11 37.84 -7.55
C GLU A 294 17.25 36.33 -7.33
N HIS A 295 16.34 35.52 -7.90
CA HIS A 295 16.38 34.07 -7.82
C HIS A 295 17.62 33.49 -8.53
N LEU A 296 18.04 34.08 -9.66
CA LEU A 296 19.21 33.65 -10.42
C LEU A 296 20.53 33.78 -9.64
N ARG A 297 20.53 34.60 -8.56
CA ARG A 297 21.71 34.84 -7.73
C ARG A 297 21.82 33.96 -6.50
N VAL A 298 20.81 33.08 -6.26
CA VAL A 298 20.83 32.16 -5.12
C VAL A 298 22.02 31.19 -5.27
N VAL A 299 22.92 31.24 -4.28
CA VAL A 299 24.09 30.36 -4.24
C VAL A 299 23.66 28.98 -3.81
N SER A 300 23.67 28.04 -4.74
CA SER A 300 23.29 26.65 -4.51
C SER A 300 23.96 25.75 -5.57
N PRO A 301 24.36 24.52 -5.24
CA PRO A 301 24.85 23.56 -6.22
C PRO A 301 23.78 23.13 -7.24
N TYR A 302 22.52 23.45 -6.97
CA TYR A 302 21.41 23.23 -7.90
C TYR A 302 21.18 24.40 -8.87
N ASN A 303 21.76 25.57 -8.62
CA ASN A 303 21.56 26.72 -9.51
C ASN A 303 22.43 26.63 -10.76
N THR A 304 21.90 26.06 -11.84
CA THR A 304 22.61 25.86 -13.11
C THR A 304 22.85 27.13 -13.90
N TYR A 305 22.47 28.31 -13.40
CA TYR A 305 22.92 29.60 -13.91
C TYR A 305 24.30 30.01 -13.36
N LEU A 306 24.64 29.52 -12.16
CA LEU A 306 25.91 29.83 -11.49
C LEU A 306 26.92 28.69 -11.62
N VAL A 307 26.46 27.42 -11.53
CA VAL A 307 27.34 26.25 -11.60
C VAL A 307 27.29 25.59 -12.98
N LYS A 308 28.41 24.96 -13.37
CA LYS A 308 28.50 24.12 -14.58
C LYS A 308 28.19 22.67 -14.24
N GLY A 309 27.81 21.90 -15.24
CA GLY A 309 27.48 20.49 -15.10
C GLY A 309 26.05 20.24 -14.54
N LEU A 310 25.83 19.02 -14.14
CA LEU A 310 24.54 18.60 -13.54
C LEU A 310 24.49 18.94 -12.04
N PRO A 311 23.31 19.22 -11.50
CA PRO A 311 23.11 19.27 -10.05
C PRO A 311 23.50 17.94 -9.38
N PRO A 312 23.76 17.94 -8.05
CA PRO A 312 24.21 16.73 -7.32
C PRO A 312 23.16 15.62 -7.21
N SER A 313 21.89 15.93 -7.49
CA SER A 313 20.78 14.97 -7.51
C SER A 313 19.62 15.51 -8.35
N PRO A 314 18.62 14.67 -8.69
CA PRO A 314 17.40 15.12 -9.37
C PRO A 314 16.70 16.25 -8.63
N ILE A 315 16.07 17.17 -9.33
CA ILE A 315 15.23 18.24 -8.76
C ILE A 315 13.80 17.74 -8.47
N VAL A 316 13.44 16.62 -9.08
CA VAL A 316 12.21 15.87 -8.84
C VAL A 316 12.42 14.44 -9.36
N LEU A 317 11.80 13.45 -8.73
CA LEU A 317 11.87 12.08 -9.24
C LEU A 317 11.14 11.97 -10.59
N PRO A 318 11.86 11.73 -11.70
CA PRO A 318 11.26 11.73 -13.03
C PRO A 318 10.49 10.44 -13.32
N ARG A 319 9.61 10.48 -14.31
CA ARG A 319 8.99 9.27 -14.87
C ARG A 319 10.05 8.41 -15.58
N THR A 320 9.85 7.09 -15.54
CA THR A 320 10.76 6.14 -16.21
C THR A 320 10.89 6.41 -17.70
N GLY A 321 9.80 6.77 -18.37
CA GLY A 321 9.84 7.16 -19.80
C GLY A 321 10.68 8.40 -20.09
N THR A 322 10.81 9.32 -19.11
CA THR A 322 11.71 10.48 -19.29
C THR A 322 13.18 10.08 -19.14
N ILE A 323 13.48 9.13 -18.23
CA ILE A 323 14.81 8.54 -18.13
C ILE A 323 15.18 7.85 -19.46
N ASP A 324 14.27 7.05 -20.02
CA ASP A 324 14.46 6.39 -21.32
C ASP A 324 14.60 7.41 -22.46
N SER A 325 13.93 8.58 -22.39
CA SER A 325 14.10 9.68 -23.36
C SER A 325 15.49 10.30 -23.31
N VAL A 326 16.09 10.42 -22.12
CA VAL A 326 17.50 10.88 -22.00
C VAL A 326 18.46 9.85 -22.58
N LEU A 327 18.27 8.56 -22.25
CA LEU A 327 19.11 7.47 -22.77
C LEU A 327 19.05 7.34 -24.29
N THR A 328 17.94 7.76 -24.89
CA THR A 328 17.72 7.74 -26.36
C THR A 328 17.59 9.14 -26.92
N ALA A 329 18.37 10.10 -26.40
CA ALA A 329 18.35 11.49 -26.81
C ALA A 329 18.53 11.65 -28.34
N GLU A 330 17.85 12.63 -28.88
CA GLU A 330 17.96 12.97 -30.32
C GLU A 330 19.32 13.59 -30.61
N HIS A 331 19.97 13.18 -31.69
CA HIS A 331 21.24 13.75 -32.13
C HIS A 331 21.00 14.99 -32.98
N HIS A 332 21.48 16.13 -32.54
CA HIS A 332 21.42 17.42 -33.21
C HIS A 332 22.46 18.39 -32.60
N ASP A 333 22.60 19.59 -33.13
CA ASP A 333 23.56 20.61 -32.66
C ASP A 333 22.90 21.73 -31.83
N PHE A 334 21.62 21.58 -31.41
CA PHE A 334 20.94 22.62 -30.66
C PHE A 334 21.60 22.88 -29.31
N LEU A 335 21.70 24.15 -28.95
CA LEU A 335 22.24 24.66 -27.69
C LEU A 335 21.25 25.55 -26.95
N TYR A 336 20.19 26.00 -27.60
CA TYR A 336 19.21 26.96 -27.10
C TYR A 336 17.80 26.51 -27.43
N MET A 337 16.87 26.86 -26.55
CA MET A 337 15.42 26.70 -26.78
C MET A 337 14.66 27.89 -26.17
N CYS A 338 13.52 28.22 -26.72
CA CYS A 338 12.55 29.15 -26.14
C CYS A 338 11.13 28.72 -26.52
N ALA A 339 10.13 29.17 -25.76
CA ALA A 339 8.74 28.87 -26.07
C ALA A 339 8.38 29.34 -27.50
N LYS A 340 7.53 28.56 -28.16
CA LYS A 340 7.03 28.83 -29.48
C LYS A 340 6.03 29.97 -29.47
N GLU A 341 6.11 30.81 -30.50
CA GLU A 341 5.26 31.99 -30.67
C GLU A 341 3.76 31.67 -30.88
N ASP A 342 3.43 30.45 -31.29
CA ASP A 342 2.04 29.97 -31.42
C ASP A 342 1.36 29.69 -30.07
N LEU A 343 2.11 29.78 -28.96
CA LEU A 343 1.68 29.50 -27.60
C LEU A 343 1.15 28.05 -27.38
N SER A 344 1.60 27.12 -28.23
CA SER A 344 1.23 25.69 -28.16
C SER A 344 1.84 24.96 -26.95
N GLY A 345 2.79 25.59 -26.27
CA GLY A 345 3.58 24.99 -25.19
C GLY A 345 4.75 24.15 -25.69
N TYR A 346 5.02 24.15 -26.99
CA TYR A 346 6.23 23.60 -27.60
C TYR A 346 7.35 24.65 -27.63
N HIS A 347 8.56 24.23 -28.04
CA HIS A 347 9.74 25.07 -28.11
C HIS A 347 10.26 25.22 -29.53
N ASN A 348 10.87 26.39 -29.83
CA ASN A 348 11.78 26.58 -30.92
C ASN A 348 13.20 26.27 -30.42
N PHE A 349 13.94 25.48 -31.21
CA PHE A 349 15.31 25.09 -30.93
C PHE A 349 16.26 25.84 -31.84
N ALA A 350 17.46 26.13 -31.35
CA ALA A 350 18.48 26.84 -32.10
C ALA A 350 19.89 26.33 -31.76
N SER A 351 20.76 26.32 -32.78
CA SER A 351 22.18 25.96 -32.64
C SER A 351 23.05 27.16 -32.30
N THR A 352 22.64 28.35 -32.72
CA THR A 352 23.37 29.60 -32.48
C THR A 352 22.58 30.56 -31.60
N PHE A 353 23.30 31.44 -30.91
CA PHE A 353 22.67 32.48 -30.08
C PHE A 353 21.85 33.48 -30.91
N ALA A 354 22.31 33.78 -32.16
CA ALA A 354 21.59 34.67 -33.05
C ALA A 354 20.21 34.11 -33.45
N GLU A 355 20.13 32.82 -33.80
CA GLU A 355 18.86 32.14 -34.08
C GLU A 355 17.93 32.11 -32.82
N HIS A 356 18.52 31.83 -31.65
CA HIS A 356 17.78 31.87 -30.41
C HIS A 356 17.17 33.26 -30.14
N LEU A 357 17.96 34.32 -30.32
CA LEU A 357 17.49 35.68 -30.12
C LEU A 357 16.35 36.04 -31.10
N ALA A 358 16.45 35.61 -32.36
CA ALA A 358 15.39 35.80 -33.36
C ALA A 358 14.09 35.05 -32.92
N ASN A 359 14.21 33.82 -32.45
CA ASN A 359 13.07 33.04 -31.91
C ASN A 359 12.43 33.71 -30.67
N ALA A 360 13.27 34.15 -29.72
CA ALA A 360 12.82 34.82 -28.50
C ALA A 360 12.11 36.16 -28.83
N ASN A 361 12.61 36.92 -29.77
CA ASN A 361 11.98 38.17 -30.20
C ASN A 361 10.61 37.94 -30.83
N ARG A 362 10.45 36.91 -31.70
CA ARG A 362 9.12 36.52 -32.24
C ARG A 362 8.13 36.15 -31.11
N TYR A 363 8.57 35.37 -30.18
CA TYR A 363 7.72 34.98 -29.02
C TYR A 363 7.32 36.22 -28.21
N GLN A 364 8.25 37.13 -27.88
CA GLN A 364 7.98 38.35 -27.15
C GLN A 364 7.03 39.31 -27.90
N GLN A 365 7.15 39.43 -29.24
CA GLN A 365 6.21 40.22 -30.04
C GLN A 365 4.77 39.70 -29.92
N VAL A 366 4.57 38.38 -29.97
CA VAL A 366 3.22 37.80 -29.81
C VAL A 366 2.68 38.03 -28.41
N LEU A 367 3.49 37.89 -27.36
CA LEU A 367 3.06 38.19 -25.98
C LEU A 367 2.61 39.65 -25.86
N ASN A 368 3.40 40.61 -26.40
CA ASN A 368 3.09 42.04 -26.39
C ASN A 368 1.78 42.35 -27.14
N GLN A 369 1.56 41.73 -28.32
CA GLN A 369 0.34 41.87 -29.11
C GLN A 369 -0.90 41.36 -28.37
N ARG A 370 -0.73 40.34 -27.52
CA ARG A 370 -1.82 39.74 -26.71
C ARG A 370 -1.99 40.36 -25.31
N GLY A 371 -1.15 41.37 -24.98
CA GLY A 371 -1.16 42.00 -23.66
C GLY A 371 -0.79 41.07 -22.52
N ILE A 372 -0.05 39.99 -22.78
CA ILE A 372 0.44 39.02 -21.78
C ILE A 372 1.79 39.54 -21.25
N GLN A 373 1.83 39.86 -19.92
CA GLN A 373 3.04 40.33 -19.24
C GLN A 373 3.72 39.24 -18.43
#